data_fb3a31dc97615b83f88b18440acf06a1
#
_entry.id   fb3a31dc97615b83f88b18440acf06a1
#
_cell.length_a   1.000
_cell.length_b   1.000
_cell.length_c   1.000
_cell.angle_alpha   90.00
_cell.angle_beta   90.00
_cell.angle_gamma   90.00
#
_symmetry.space_group_name_H-M   'P 1'
#
loop_
_entity.id
_entity.type
_entity.pdbx_description
1 polymer ?
#
loop_
_entity_poly.entity_id
_entity_poly.type
_entity_poly.pdbx_seq_one_letter_code
_entity_poly.pdbx_strand_id
1 'polypeptide(L)'
;MHLHATGGLGAKLLVVAATLCELCSAVPVEDSPRQRLLLGLDLPPKYNTYKGSKEAPPYTPGNEDPLDHFIDAVGEKLDPLPWRNGEGASVLGPWNRDRARQGPDLVRPPSTDKGSMANMRWSFVDSHIRIEEGGWTRETTIRELPTSIELAGVNMRLEEGVIRELHWHKEAEWAYVLEGKVRITGLDYEGGNFVDDLEKGDLWYFPSGVPHSLQGLSPNGTEFLLVFDDGHFSEDSTFILTDWFAHTPRSVIAKNFHLAPEVFEHVPKDEKYIFQGTLPGSVDEERPRGRGAKKSKHQFTHKMLDQEPKETTGGQVRITDSTNFPISKTIAAAHVIIEPGALREMHWHPTADEWSYFIRGRARVTIFGSKGTARTFDYMPGDVGIVPKNMGHFVENIGDEPVEMLEIFRTSEFRDLSLFQWMGQTPKKMVVDHLFADDKENGDKFWDEVKDAWKDEVTKP
;
A
#
# COMPACT_ATOMS: atom_id res chain seq x y z
N MET A 1 -61.02 -43.82 -1.42
CA MET A 1 -60.67 -44.31 -2.74
C MET A 1 -59.57 -43.44 -3.38
N HIS A 2 -58.41 -44.02 -3.49
CA HIS A 2 -57.17 -43.60 -4.13
C HIS A 2 -56.42 -42.32 -3.76
N LEU A 3 -55.36 -42.58 -3.01
CA LEU A 3 -54.09 -41.93 -2.97
C LEU A 3 -53.48 -41.80 -4.37
N HIS A 4 -52.75 -40.69 -4.62
CA HIS A 4 -51.46 -40.80 -5.26
C HIS A 4 -50.51 -39.69 -4.77
N ALA A 5 -49.36 -40.13 -4.34
CA ALA A 5 -48.23 -39.36 -3.85
C ALA A 5 -47.47 -38.68 -5.02
N THR A 6 -46.93 -37.50 -4.81
CA THR A 6 -45.79 -36.97 -5.54
C THR A 6 -44.73 -36.46 -4.56
N GLY A 7 -43.94 -37.41 -4.10
CA GLY A 7 -42.66 -37.08 -3.50
C GLY A 7 -41.60 -37.10 -4.61
N GLY A 8 -40.65 -36.15 -4.58
CA GLY A 8 -39.43 -36.37 -5.31
C GLY A 8 -38.71 -35.21 -5.94
N LEU A 9 -38.96 -33.94 -5.56
CA LEU A 9 -38.11 -32.84 -6.05
C LEU A 9 -37.35 -32.07 -4.95
N GLY A 10 -37.78 -32.18 -3.68
CA GLY A 10 -37.12 -31.46 -2.59
C GLY A 10 -35.79 -32.06 -2.12
N ALA A 11 -35.61 -33.37 -2.24
CA ALA A 11 -34.44 -34.05 -1.72
C ALA A 11 -33.19 -33.96 -2.62
N LYS A 12 -33.36 -33.74 -3.93
CA LYS A 12 -32.21 -33.60 -4.85
C LYS A 12 -31.59 -32.20 -4.86
N LEU A 13 -32.38 -31.17 -4.50
CA LEU A 13 -31.82 -29.80 -4.38
C LEU A 13 -31.01 -29.60 -3.06
N LEU A 14 -31.40 -30.29 -2.00
CA LEU A 14 -30.67 -30.19 -0.72
C LEU A 14 -29.31 -30.90 -0.75
N VAL A 15 -29.18 -31.99 -1.51
CA VAL A 15 -27.90 -32.73 -1.65
C VAL A 15 -26.92 -31.95 -2.51
N VAL A 16 -27.37 -31.23 -3.53
CA VAL A 16 -26.49 -30.39 -4.36
C VAL A 16 -26.02 -29.14 -3.61
N ALA A 17 -26.87 -28.55 -2.75
CA ALA A 17 -26.47 -27.41 -1.92
C ALA A 17 -25.52 -27.82 -0.78
N ALA A 18 -25.68 -29.00 -0.20
CA ALA A 18 -24.78 -29.51 0.83
C ALA A 18 -23.40 -29.90 0.24
N THR A 19 -23.38 -30.47 -0.97
CA THR A 19 -22.11 -30.83 -1.65
C THR A 19 -21.32 -29.61 -2.13
N LEU A 20 -21.99 -28.52 -2.47
CA LEU A 20 -21.34 -27.24 -2.79
C LEU A 20 -20.83 -26.51 -1.54
N CYS A 21 -21.48 -26.71 -0.38
CA CYS A 21 -21.03 -26.09 0.88
C CYS A 21 -19.85 -26.85 1.49
N GLU A 22 -19.72 -28.17 1.30
CA GLU A 22 -18.57 -28.95 1.76
C GLU A 22 -17.31 -28.71 0.92
N LEU A 23 -17.47 -28.29 -0.36
CA LEU A 23 -16.34 -27.90 -1.21
C LEU A 23 -15.82 -26.49 -0.91
N CYS A 24 -16.60 -25.63 -0.23
CA CYS A 24 -16.16 -24.30 0.18
C CYS A 24 -15.45 -24.25 1.54
N SER A 25 -15.43 -25.33 2.33
CA SER A 25 -14.93 -25.31 3.71
C SER A 25 -13.58 -25.97 3.96
N ALA A 26 -12.85 -26.38 2.92
CA ALA A 26 -11.67 -27.26 3.09
C ALA A 26 -10.35 -26.79 2.45
N VAL A 27 -10.22 -25.53 2.01
CA VAL A 27 -8.92 -25.03 1.55
C VAL A 27 -8.57 -23.79 2.38
N PRO A 28 -7.50 -23.82 3.16
CA PRO A 28 -6.97 -22.60 3.78
C PRO A 28 -6.75 -21.54 2.70
N VAL A 29 -7.19 -20.33 2.92
CA VAL A 29 -7.10 -19.21 1.96
C VAL A 29 -5.65 -18.97 1.51
N GLU A 30 -4.68 -19.36 2.33
CA GLU A 30 -3.24 -19.27 2.07
C GLU A 30 -2.70 -20.25 1.02
N ASP A 31 -3.46 -21.29 0.64
CA ASP A 31 -3.01 -22.36 -0.25
C ASP A 31 -3.88 -22.50 -1.52
N SER A 32 -4.66 -21.48 -1.86
CA SER A 32 -5.49 -21.56 -3.05
C SER A 32 -4.63 -21.56 -4.33
N PRO A 33 -4.97 -22.38 -5.35
CA PRO A 33 -4.24 -22.40 -6.62
C PRO A 33 -4.14 -21.00 -7.27
N ARG A 34 -5.12 -20.15 -7.02
CA ARG A 34 -5.14 -18.77 -7.52
C ARG A 34 -4.11 -17.86 -6.84
N GLN A 35 -3.93 -17.99 -5.52
CA GLN A 35 -2.92 -17.22 -4.79
C GLN A 35 -1.50 -17.68 -5.15
N ARG A 36 -1.28 -18.98 -5.27
CA ARG A 36 0.01 -19.54 -5.73
C ARG A 36 0.36 -19.08 -7.14
N LEU A 37 -0.64 -18.98 -8.03
CA LEU A 37 -0.46 -18.44 -9.38
C LEU A 37 -0.11 -16.95 -9.36
N LEU A 38 -0.79 -16.14 -8.52
CA LEU A 38 -0.53 -14.70 -8.36
C LEU A 38 0.88 -14.43 -7.82
N LEU A 39 1.37 -15.29 -6.93
CA LEU A 39 2.72 -15.19 -6.38
C LEU A 39 3.80 -15.84 -7.28
N GLY A 40 3.41 -16.36 -8.44
CA GLY A 40 4.33 -17.05 -9.35
C GLY A 40 4.89 -18.38 -8.84
N LEU A 41 4.34 -18.93 -7.75
CA LEU A 41 4.87 -20.11 -7.08
C LEU A 41 4.62 -21.43 -7.83
N ASP A 42 3.62 -21.47 -8.72
CA ASP A 42 3.19 -22.67 -9.45
C ASP A 42 3.27 -22.51 -10.98
N LEU A 43 3.93 -21.46 -11.48
CA LEU A 43 4.08 -21.33 -12.92
C LEU A 43 5.00 -22.42 -13.48
N PRO A 44 4.60 -23.07 -14.59
CA PRO A 44 5.41 -24.10 -15.18
C PRO A 44 6.79 -23.56 -15.62
N PRO A 45 7.83 -24.41 -15.64
CA PRO A 45 9.20 -24.00 -15.99
C PRO A 45 9.36 -23.27 -17.32
N LYS A 46 8.42 -23.44 -18.24
CA LYS A 46 8.41 -22.73 -19.54
C LYS A 46 8.21 -21.22 -19.43
N TYR A 47 7.70 -20.73 -18.29
CA TYR A 47 7.57 -19.28 -17.99
C TYR A 47 8.80 -18.72 -17.29
N ASN A 48 9.81 -19.55 -17.04
CA ASN A 48 11.10 -19.08 -16.58
C ASN A 48 11.78 -18.35 -17.75
N THR A 49 11.51 -17.07 -17.89
CA THR A 49 11.92 -16.23 -19.03
C THR A 49 13.39 -15.86 -18.98
N TYR A 50 14.03 -16.04 -17.82
CA TYR A 50 15.42 -15.64 -17.65
C TYR A 50 16.27 -16.88 -17.33
N LYS A 51 17.01 -17.29 -18.33
CA LYS A 51 18.16 -18.17 -18.10
C LYS A 51 19.33 -17.21 -17.89
N GLY A 52 19.67 -16.92 -16.65
CA GLY A 52 20.90 -16.21 -16.38
C GLY A 52 22.03 -16.72 -17.26
N SER A 53 22.91 -15.87 -17.73
CA SER A 53 24.12 -16.30 -18.40
C SER A 53 24.76 -17.38 -17.54
N LYS A 54 25.19 -18.49 -18.14
CA LYS A 54 25.93 -19.54 -17.41
C LYS A 54 27.28 -19.01 -16.89
N GLU A 55 27.68 -17.84 -17.35
CA GLU A 55 28.97 -17.21 -17.08
C GLU A 55 28.85 -15.97 -16.18
N ALA A 56 27.64 -15.45 -15.94
CA ALA A 56 27.45 -14.38 -14.98
C ALA A 56 27.13 -14.99 -13.62
N PRO A 57 28.04 -14.92 -12.65
CA PRO A 57 27.70 -15.26 -11.28
C PRO A 57 26.59 -14.33 -10.79
N PRO A 58 25.81 -14.74 -9.77
CA PRO A 58 24.92 -13.80 -9.12
C PRO A 58 25.74 -12.56 -8.75
N TYR A 59 25.12 -11.38 -8.94
CA TYR A 59 25.76 -10.11 -8.63
C TYR A 59 26.37 -10.15 -7.24
N THR A 60 27.67 -9.88 -7.16
CA THR A 60 28.35 -9.62 -5.89
C THR A 60 28.81 -8.17 -5.90
N PRO A 61 28.79 -7.47 -4.75
CA PRO A 61 29.38 -6.13 -4.64
C PRO A 61 30.80 -6.15 -5.20
N GLY A 62 31.09 -5.29 -6.17
CA GLY A 62 32.36 -5.30 -6.86
C GLY A 62 32.39 -6.11 -8.17
N ASN A 63 31.33 -6.84 -8.49
CA ASN A 63 31.11 -7.26 -9.86
C ASN A 63 30.45 -6.09 -10.59
N GLU A 64 31.28 -5.19 -11.03
CA GLU A 64 30.88 -4.06 -11.84
C GLU A 64 30.48 -4.56 -13.24
N ASP A 65 29.34 -5.22 -13.36
CA ASP A 65 28.66 -5.24 -14.63
C ASP A 65 28.13 -3.81 -14.82
N PRO A 66 28.74 -2.99 -15.71
CA PRO A 66 28.29 -1.63 -15.94
C PRO A 66 26.86 -1.58 -16.48
N LEU A 67 26.26 -2.73 -16.79
CA LEU A 67 24.88 -2.88 -17.22
C LEU A 67 23.91 -3.20 -16.08
N ASP A 68 24.39 -3.51 -14.90
CA ASP A 68 23.56 -3.66 -13.69
C ASP A 68 23.30 -2.32 -12.97
N HIS A 69 23.95 -1.24 -13.43
CA HIS A 69 23.58 0.10 -13.00
C HIS A 69 22.23 0.52 -13.57
N PHE A 70 21.59 1.46 -12.88
CA PHE A 70 20.36 2.09 -13.35
C PHE A 70 20.51 2.54 -14.82
N ILE A 71 19.59 2.10 -15.65
CA ILE A 71 19.53 2.55 -17.03
C ILE A 71 18.86 3.92 -17.00
N ASP A 72 19.64 4.97 -17.29
CA ASP A 72 19.10 6.30 -17.42
C ASP A 72 17.97 6.32 -18.46
N ALA A 73 16.75 6.50 -17.98
CA ALA A 73 15.56 6.55 -18.81
C ALA A 73 15.56 7.75 -19.77
N VAL A 74 16.44 8.71 -19.55
CA VAL A 74 16.62 9.91 -20.38
C VAL A 74 17.67 9.66 -21.47
N GLY A 75 18.51 8.63 -21.31
CA GLY A 75 19.51 8.25 -22.29
C GLY A 75 18.91 7.74 -23.61
N GLU A 76 19.52 8.06 -24.72
CA GLU A 76 19.03 7.79 -26.09
C GLU A 76 18.96 6.30 -26.47
N LYS A 77 19.42 5.36 -25.62
CA LYS A 77 19.62 3.96 -25.98
C LYS A 77 18.86 2.97 -25.12
N LEU A 78 17.57 3.18 -24.92
CA LEU A 78 16.68 2.13 -24.47
C LEU A 78 16.35 1.19 -25.63
N ASP A 79 17.35 0.52 -26.17
CA ASP A 79 17.10 -0.62 -27.03
C ASP A 79 16.76 -1.82 -26.14
N PRO A 80 15.56 -2.38 -26.25
CA PRO A 80 15.18 -3.50 -25.42
C PRO A 80 15.98 -4.73 -25.82
N LEU A 81 16.96 -5.03 -25.00
CA LEU A 81 17.62 -6.32 -24.95
C LEU A 81 17.05 -7.08 -23.76
N PRO A 82 16.79 -8.39 -23.86
CA PRO A 82 16.26 -9.16 -22.75
C PRO A 82 17.18 -9.18 -21.52
N TRP A 83 18.48 -8.92 -21.71
CA TRP A 83 19.50 -8.93 -20.67
C TRP A 83 20.33 -7.65 -20.68
N ARG A 84 20.75 -7.19 -19.51
CA ARG A 84 21.63 -6.01 -19.38
C ARG A 84 23.01 -6.23 -19.99
N ASN A 85 23.51 -7.45 -19.97
CA ASN A 85 24.79 -7.84 -20.59
C ASN A 85 24.72 -7.93 -22.12
N GLY A 86 23.59 -7.62 -22.75
CA GLY A 86 23.41 -7.63 -24.18
C GLY A 86 23.05 -9.00 -24.78
N GLU A 87 22.89 -10.05 -23.97
CA GLU A 87 22.39 -11.34 -24.44
C GLU A 87 20.89 -11.28 -24.78
N GLY A 88 20.48 -12.13 -25.71
CA GLY A 88 19.10 -12.24 -26.17
C GLY A 88 18.87 -11.48 -27.47
N ALA A 89 17.63 -10.98 -27.65
CA ALA A 89 17.23 -10.31 -28.87
C ALA A 89 16.42 -9.05 -28.58
N SER A 90 16.59 -8.03 -29.45
CA SER A 90 15.79 -6.81 -29.38
C SER A 90 14.35 -7.05 -29.82
N VAL A 91 13.44 -6.18 -29.38
CA VAL A 91 12.05 -6.17 -29.84
C VAL A 91 12.01 -5.69 -31.30
N LEU A 92 11.40 -6.47 -32.19
CA LEU A 92 11.21 -6.13 -33.60
C LEU A 92 9.84 -5.52 -33.90
N GLY A 93 8.85 -5.77 -33.04
CA GLY A 93 7.47 -5.28 -33.20
C GLY A 93 7.24 -3.91 -32.57
N PRO A 94 6.00 -3.38 -32.68
CA PRO A 94 5.60 -2.17 -31.98
C PRO A 94 5.66 -2.37 -30.46
N TRP A 95 6.09 -1.32 -29.73
CA TRP A 95 6.14 -1.33 -28.28
C TRP A 95 6.03 0.09 -27.70
N ASN A 96 5.61 0.19 -26.44
CA ASN A 96 5.42 1.46 -25.75
C ASN A 96 6.75 1.91 -25.12
N ARG A 97 7.49 2.78 -25.82
CA ARG A 97 8.79 3.29 -25.37
C ARG A 97 8.70 4.16 -24.12
N ASP A 98 7.62 4.93 -23.99
CA ASP A 98 7.47 5.83 -22.83
C ASP A 98 7.21 5.00 -21.57
N ARG A 99 6.44 3.92 -21.68
CA ARG A 99 6.24 2.98 -20.58
C ARG A 99 7.52 2.24 -20.22
N ALA A 100 8.32 1.87 -21.20
CA ALA A 100 9.63 1.26 -20.97
C ALA A 100 10.60 2.18 -20.22
N ARG A 101 10.54 3.50 -20.48
CA ARG A 101 11.35 4.49 -19.75
C ARG A 101 10.93 4.66 -18.28
N GLN A 102 9.68 4.41 -17.95
CA GLN A 102 9.16 4.47 -16.59
C GLN A 102 9.60 3.27 -15.73
N GLY A 103 9.85 2.13 -16.35
CA GLY A 103 10.28 0.92 -15.69
C GLY A 103 11.35 0.19 -16.50
N PRO A 104 12.57 0.74 -16.59
CA PRO A 104 13.63 0.17 -17.45
C PRO A 104 13.98 -1.27 -17.08
N ASP A 105 13.89 -1.65 -15.82
CA ASP A 105 14.11 -3.04 -15.40
C ASP A 105 13.10 -4.04 -15.97
N LEU A 106 11.91 -3.61 -16.33
CA LEU A 106 10.93 -4.46 -17.03
C LEU A 106 11.40 -4.81 -18.46
N VAL A 107 12.24 -3.96 -19.05
CA VAL A 107 12.76 -4.11 -20.41
C VAL A 107 14.12 -4.79 -20.41
N ARG A 108 14.95 -4.47 -19.41
CA ARG A 108 16.31 -4.96 -19.23
C ARG A 108 16.54 -5.37 -17.78
N PRO A 109 15.92 -6.49 -17.35
CA PRO A 109 16.06 -6.93 -15.96
C PRO A 109 17.51 -7.27 -15.63
N PRO A 110 17.93 -7.13 -14.35
CA PRO A 110 19.23 -7.60 -13.92
C PRO A 110 19.35 -9.11 -14.07
N SER A 111 20.59 -9.60 -14.24
CA SER A 111 20.87 -11.03 -14.40
C SER A 111 20.48 -11.87 -13.17
N THR A 112 20.28 -11.23 -12.03
CA THR A 112 19.81 -11.84 -10.77
C THR A 112 18.31 -12.12 -10.75
N ASP A 113 17.52 -11.47 -11.62
CA ASP A 113 16.09 -11.76 -11.74
C ASP A 113 15.90 -13.18 -12.26
N LYS A 114 14.97 -13.90 -11.63
CA LYS A 114 14.71 -15.32 -11.93
C LYS A 114 13.29 -15.72 -11.62
N GLY A 115 12.76 -16.64 -12.40
CA GLY A 115 11.45 -17.22 -12.18
C GLY A 115 10.33 -16.33 -12.69
N SER A 116 9.13 -16.53 -12.16
CA SER A 116 7.91 -15.86 -12.59
C SER A 116 7.21 -15.27 -11.36
N MET A 117 7.67 -14.11 -10.95
CA MET A 117 7.00 -13.35 -9.90
C MET A 117 5.87 -12.51 -10.50
N ALA A 118 4.75 -12.42 -9.82
CA ALA A 118 3.64 -11.55 -10.20
C ALA A 118 4.10 -10.08 -10.24
N ASN A 119 3.31 -9.21 -10.88
CA ASN A 119 3.55 -7.78 -10.81
C ASN A 119 3.31 -7.26 -9.40
N MET A 120 4.30 -6.57 -8.85
CA MET A 120 4.26 -5.98 -7.50
C MET A 120 4.26 -4.44 -7.55
N ARG A 121 4.02 -3.85 -8.73
CA ARG A 121 4.04 -2.41 -8.96
C ARG A 121 2.77 -1.94 -9.66
N TRP A 122 2.25 -0.81 -9.24
CA TRP A 122 1.21 -0.05 -9.92
C TRP A 122 1.52 1.44 -9.87
N SER A 123 1.00 2.20 -10.81
CA SER A 123 1.08 3.67 -10.75
C SER A 123 -0.33 4.24 -10.67
N PHE A 124 -0.57 5.17 -9.76
CA PHE A 124 -1.88 5.84 -9.68
C PHE A 124 -2.26 6.57 -10.97
N VAL A 125 -1.28 6.93 -11.83
CA VAL A 125 -1.58 7.53 -13.13
C VAL A 125 -2.31 6.57 -14.08
N ASP A 126 -2.20 5.27 -13.86
CA ASP A 126 -2.90 4.24 -14.63
C ASP A 126 -4.28 3.87 -14.05
N SER A 127 -4.59 4.36 -12.85
CA SER A 127 -5.90 4.14 -12.24
C SER A 127 -6.98 4.99 -12.90
N HIS A 128 -8.20 4.46 -12.96
CA HIS A 128 -9.36 5.26 -13.35
C HIS A 128 -9.50 6.43 -12.39
N ILE A 129 -9.78 7.61 -12.93
CA ILE A 129 -10.03 8.81 -12.14
C ILE A 129 -11.51 9.18 -12.18
N ARG A 130 -12.13 9.32 -11.00
CA ARG A 130 -13.44 9.93 -10.85
C ARG A 130 -13.25 11.43 -10.62
N ILE A 131 -13.82 12.26 -11.49
CA ILE A 131 -13.68 13.72 -11.45
C ILE A 131 -15.03 14.31 -11.05
N GLU A 132 -15.02 15.15 -10.03
CA GLU A 132 -16.17 15.87 -9.51
C GLU A 132 -15.88 17.39 -9.48
N GLU A 133 -16.90 18.21 -9.21
CA GLU A 133 -16.71 19.66 -9.08
C GLU A 133 -15.83 20.00 -7.87
N GLY A 134 -14.63 20.49 -8.12
CA GLY A 134 -13.66 20.90 -7.09
C GLY A 134 -12.79 19.77 -6.54
N GLY A 135 -12.84 18.57 -7.12
CA GLY A 135 -11.98 17.50 -6.67
C GLY A 135 -11.96 16.28 -7.59
N TRP A 136 -11.14 15.31 -7.21
CA TRP A 136 -11.07 14.03 -7.89
C TRP A 136 -10.57 12.94 -6.93
N THR A 137 -10.82 11.70 -7.30
CA THR A 137 -10.30 10.51 -6.63
C THR A 137 -9.87 9.45 -7.64
N ARG A 138 -8.90 8.62 -7.25
CA ARG A 138 -8.47 7.44 -7.99
C ARG A 138 -7.99 6.38 -7.01
N GLU A 139 -8.26 5.12 -7.30
CA GLU A 139 -7.99 4.02 -6.38
C GLU A 139 -7.01 3.00 -6.95
N THR A 140 -6.31 2.30 -6.08
CA THR A 140 -5.50 1.11 -6.35
C THR A 140 -5.92 0.02 -5.38
N THR A 141 -6.65 -0.94 -5.89
CA THR A 141 -7.20 -2.08 -5.16
C THR A 141 -6.71 -3.38 -5.77
N ILE A 142 -7.24 -4.52 -5.36
CA ILE A 142 -6.93 -5.80 -6.02
C ILE A 142 -7.35 -5.84 -7.51
N ARG A 143 -8.15 -4.89 -7.99
CA ARG A 143 -8.52 -4.80 -9.41
C ARG A 143 -7.36 -4.30 -10.24
N GLU A 144 -6.65 -3.29 -9.77
CA GLU A 144 -5.50 -2.66 -10.41
C GLU A 144 -4.23 -3.44 -10.10
N LEU A 145 -4.04 -3.83 -8.84
CA LEU A 145 -2.87 -4.56 -8.34
C LEU A 145 -3.31 -5.84 -7.61
N PRO A 146 -3.51 -6.96 -8.32
CA PRO A 146 -4.04 -8.21 -7.75
C PRO A 146 -3.24 -8.81 -6.59
N THR A 147 -2.02 -8.37 -6.38
CA THR A 147 -1.17 -8.74 -5.24
C THR A 147 -1.48 -7.96 -3.97
N SER A 148 -2.19 -6.82 -4.06
CA SER A 148 -2.57 -5.96 -2.94
C SER A 148 -3.81 -6.51 -2.22
N ILE A 149 -3.68 -7.63 -1.54
CA ILE A 149 -4.81 -8.33 -0.91
C ILE A 149 -5.16 -7.81 0.49
N GLU A 150 -4.19 -7.26 1.20
CA GLU A 150 -4.36 -6.79 2.58
C GLU A 150 -4.76 -5.32 2.67
N LEU A 151 -4.32 -4.48 1.72
CA LEU A 151 -4.53 -3.04 1.72
C LEU A 151 -4.99 -2.54 0.35
N ALA A 152 -5.75 -1.47 0.36
CA ALA A 152 -6.10 -0.70 -0.83
C ALA A 152 -5.73 0.78 -0.61
N GLY A 153 -5.33 1.47 -1.68
CA GLY A 153 -4.98 2.88 -1.63
C GLY A 153 -5.93 3.74 -2.45
N VAL A 154 -6.20 4.96 -1.97
CA VAL A 154 -6.93 6.00 -2.70
C VAL A 154 -6.12 7.29 -2.64
N ASN A 155 -5.90 7.92 -3.79
CA ASN A 155 -5.36 9.27 -3.86
C ASN A 155 -6.50 10.23 -4.19
N MET A 156 -6.70 11.23 -3.33
CA MET A 156 -7.79 12.19 -3.44
C MET A 156 -7.31 13.63 -3.39
N ARG A 157 -7.95 14.49 -4.18
CA ARG A 157 -7.74 15.93 -4.22
C ARG A 157 -9.05 16.67 -3.93
N LEU A 158 -9.01 17.62 -3.00
CA LEU A 158 -10.10 18.55 -2.71
C LEU A 158 -9.59 19.97 -2.82
N GLU A 159 -10.25 20.82 -3.61
CA GLU A 159 -9.97 22.25 -3.69
C GLU A 159 -10.41 22.98 -2.41
N GLU A 160 -10.13 24.28 -2.35
CA GLU A 160 -10.51 25.15 -1.22
C GLU A 160 -12.03 25.14 -1.00
N GLY A 161 -12.45 24.80 0.22
CA GLY A 161 -13.86 24.73 0.61
C GLY A 161 -14.61 23.47 0.15
N VAL A 162 -14.03 22.66 -0.71
CA VAL A 162 -14.64 21.44 -1.24
C VAL A 162 -14.68 20.36 -0.17
N ILE A 163 -15.80 19.65 -0.11
CA ILE A 163 -16.10 18.62 0.89
C ILE A 163 -16.19 17.26 0.24
N ARG A 164 -15.46 16.27 0.79
CA ARG A 164 -15.81 14.85 0.68
C ARG A 164 -16.97 14.60 1.63
N GLU A 165 -18.10 14.20 1.09
CA GLU A 165 -19.38 14.08 1.77
C GLU A 165 -19.29 13.28 3.08
N LEU A 166 -20.21 13.56 4.02
CA LEU A 166 -20.41 12.77 5.24
C LEU A 166 -20.71 11.31 4.88
N HIS A 167 -19.85 10.41 5.33
CA HIS A 167 -19.92 9.00 4.95
C HIS A 167 -19.30 8.10 6.02
N TRP A 168 -19.45 6.81 5.84
CA TRP A 168 -18.75 5.76 6.59
C TRP A 168 -18.55 4.54 5.71
N HIS A 169 -17.62 3.69 6.07
CA HIS A 169 -17.34 2.43 5.40
C HIS A 169 -16.99 1.35 6.42
N LYS A 170 -16.99 0.10 5.99
CA LYS A 170 -16.71 -1.05 6.87
C LYS A 170 -15.22 -1.23 7.18
N GLU A 171 -14.34 -0.72 6.31
CA GLU A 171 -12.90 -0.75 6.48
C GLU A 171 -12.46 0.36 7.44
N ALA A 172 -11.33 0.14 8.13
CA ALA A 172 -10.62 1.23 8.77
C ALA A 172 -9.88 2.07 7.71
N GLU A 173 -9.83 3.38 7.92
CA GLU A 173 -9.14 4.33 7.05
C GLU A 173 -7.94 4.91 7.77
N TRP A 174 -6.78 4.81 7.16
CA TRP A 174 -5.56 5.53 7.51
C TRP A 174 -5.23 6.50 6.38
N ALA A 175 -4.72 7.69 6.71
CA ALA A 175 -4.40 8.66 5.69
C ALA A 175 -3.17 9.49 6.01
N TYR A 176 -2.53 9.99 4.94
CA TYR A 176 -1.36 10.87 4.98
C TYR A 176 -1.59 12.09 4.07
N VAL A 177 -1.42 13.30 4.61
CA VAL A 177 -1.54 14.53 3.83
C VAL A 177 -0.27 14.73 3.00
N LEU A 178 -0.41 14.64 1.68
CA LEU A 178 0.68 14.84 0.71
C LEU A 178 0.97 16.32 0.48
N GLU A 179 -0.08 17.13 0.34
CA GLU A 179 0.02 18.57 0.10
C GLU A 179 -1.21 19.32 0.64
N GLY A 180 -1.00 20.58 1.03
CA GLY A 180 -2.06 21.50 1.44
C GLY A 180 -2.56 21.26 2.85
N LYS A 181 -3.83 21.62 3.07
CA LYS A 181 -4.50 21.54 4.38
C LYS A 181 -5.89 20.95 4.26
N VAL A 182 -6.27 20.13 5.23
CA VAL A 182 -7.56 19.46 5.29
C VAL A 182 -8.16 19.59 6.69
N ARG A 183 -9.47 19.89 6.77
CA ARG A 183 -10.27 19.68 7.98
C ARG A 183 -10.86 18.30 7.94
N ILE A 184 -10.71 17.56 9.04
CA ILE A 184 -11.42 16.31 9.24
C ILE A 184 -12.45 16.45 10.35
N THR A 185 -13.58 15.76 10.20
CA THR A 185 -14.60 15.63 11.24
C THR A 185 -14.94 14.17 11.45
N GLY A 186 -15.31 13.80 12.65
CA GLY A 186 -15.72 12.42 12.95
C GLY A 186 -16.57 12.32 14.21
N LEU A 187 -17.25 11.19 14.36
CA LEU A 187 -18.01 10.84 15.55
C LEU A 187 -17.57 9.47 16.06
N ASP A 188 -17.07 9.42 17.29
CA ASP A 188 -16.66 8.16 17.91
C ASP A 188 -17.85 7.29 18.36
N TYR A 189 -17.56 6.04 18.73
CA TYR A 189 -18.59 5.08 19.17
C TYR A 189 -19.32 5.48 20.47
N GLU A 190 -18.74 6.37 21.27
CA GLU A 190 -19.34 6.92 22.47
C GLU A 190 -20.12 8.21 22.22
N GLY A 191 -20.26 8.62 20.95
CA GLY A 191 -20.95 9.83 20.53
C GLY A 191 -20.14 11.12 20.75
N GLY A 192 -18.84 11.00 20.88
CA GLY A 192 -17.92 12.13 20.97
C GLY A 192 -17.56 12.68 19.59
N ASN A 193 -17.72 14.00 19.38
CA ASN A 193 -17.30 14.65 18.15
C ASN A 193 -15.79 14.92 18.12
N PHE A 194 -15.22 14.84 16.93
CA PHE A 194 -13.85 15.18 16.64
C PHE A 194 -13.79 16.15 15.46
N VAL A 195 -13.02 17.22 15.59
CA VAL A 195 -12.72 18.19 14.51
C VAL A 195 -11.28 18.61 14.67
N ASP A 196 -10.51 18.51 13.60
CA ASP A 196 -9.11 18.93 13.58
C ASP A 196 -8.67 19.36 12.18
N ASP A 197 -7.64 20.21 12.10
CA ASP A 197 -7.01 20.65 10.86
C ASP A 197 -5.62 20.04 10.74
N LEU A 198 -5.36 19.45 9.59
CA LEU A 198 -4.11 18.79 9.28
C LEU A 198 -3.43 19.43 8.08
N GLU A 199 -2.10 19.32 8.05
CA GLU A 199 -1.28 19.79 6.95
C GLU A 199 -0.28 18.71 6.50
N LYS A 200 0.50 19.00 5.48
CA LYS A 200 1.46 18.07 4.90
C LYS A 200 2.27 17.31 5.96
N GLY A 201 2.27 15.98 5.86
CA GLY A 201 2.98 15.09 6.77
C GLY A 201 2.17 14.63 7.98
N ASP A 202 0.98 15.16 8.16
CA ASP A 202 0.06 14.72 9.21
C ASP A 202 -0.73 13.49 8.79
N LEU A 203 -1.12 12.71 9.78
CA LEU A 203 -1.93 11.50 9.62
C LEU A 203 -3.29 11.64 10.28
N TRP A 204 -4.27 10.88 9.78
CA TRP A 204 -5.46 10.52 10.55
C TRP A 204 -5.76 9.03 10.43
N TYR A 205 -6.54 8.53 11.38
CA TYR A 205 -7.03 7.17 11.37
C TYR A 205 -8.47 7.13 11.87
N PHE A 206 -9.37 6.59 11.05
CA PHE A 206 -10.75 6.30 11.42
C PHE A 206 -10.94 4.80 11.52
N PRO A 207 -11.31 4.28 12.73
CA PRO A 207 -11.73 2.89 12.87
C PRO A 207 -12.94 2.57 11.97
N SER A 208 -13.10 1.28 11.64
CA SER A 208 -14.25 0.77 10.87
C SER A 208 -15.59 1.36 11.35
N GLY A 209 -16.41 1.83 10.41
CA GLY A 209 -17.75 2.35 10.69
C GLY A 209 -17.83 3.72 11.38
N VAL A 210 -16.73 4.39 11.64
CA VAL A 210 -16.73 5.76 12.17
C VAL A 210 -17.22 6.72 11.09
N PRO A 211 -18.34 7.43 11.27
CA PRO A 211 -18.80 8.42 10.30
C PRO A 211 -17.89 9.66 10.33
N HIS A 212 -17.53 10.14 9.14
CA HIS A 212 -16.59 11.25 9.00
C HIS A 212 -16.82 12.06 7.72
N SER A 213 -16.11 13.17 7.60
CA SER A 213 -16.04 13.98 6.40
C SER A 213 -14.71 14.73 6.33
N LEU A 214 -14.32 15.14 5.13
CA LEU A 214 -13.07 15.83 4.85
C LEU A 214 -13.39 17.11 4.10
N GLN A 215 -12.67 18.21 4.38
CA GLN A 215 -12.83 19.46 3.68
C GLN A 215 -11.48 20.10 3.35
N GLY A 216 -11.27 20.44 2.09
CA GLY A 216 -10.10 21.20 1.65
C GLY A 216 -10.07 22.60 2.25
N LEU A 217 -8.93 23.00 2.79
CA LEU A 217 -8.73 24.33 3.38
C LEU A 217 -7.88 25.24 2.47
N SER A 218 -7.93 26.55 2.76
CA SER A 218 -7.16 27.60 2.07
C SER A 218 -5.64 27.44 2.30
N PRO A 219 -4.80 27.90 1.34
CA PRO A 219 -5.21 28.55 0.09
C PRO A 219 -5.47 27.59 -1.09
N ASN A 220 -4.99 26.38 -1.09
CA ASN A 220 -5.02 25.52 -2.28
C ASN A 220 -5.81 24.22 -2.06
N GLY A 221 -6.53 24.09 -0.93
CA GLY A 221 -7.15 22.84 -0.57
C GLY A 221 -6.11 21.78 -0.15
N THR A 222 -6.31 20.53 -0.51
CA THR A 222 -5.50 19.42 -0.05
C THR A 222 -5.41 18.30 -1.07
N GLU A 223 -4.27 17.58 -1.06
CA GLU A 223 -4.14 16.27 -1.69
C GLU A 223 -3.59 15.28 -0.65
N PHE A 224 -4.18 14.11 -0.59
CA PHE A 224 -3.83 13.10 0.41
C PHE A 224 -3.94 11.67 -0.13
N LEU A 225 -3.26 10.78 0.56
CA LEU A 225 -3.32 9.34 0.36
C LEU A 225 -4.18 8.74 1.47
N LEU A 226 -5.19 7.97 1.10
CA LEU A 226 -5.98 7.11 1.98
C LEU A 226 -5.50 5.67 1.81
N VAL A 227 -5.48 4.90 2.90
CA VAL A 227 -5.20 3.47 2.88
C VAL A 227 -6.21 2.74 3.74
N PHE A 228 -6.84 1.73 3.16
CA PHE A 228 -7.88 0.91 3.78
C PHE A 228 -7.34 -0.49 4.09
N ASP A 229 -7.77 -1.05 5.22
CA ASP A 229 -7.30 -2.35 5.73
C ASP A 229 -7.97 -3.57 5.04
N ASP A 230 -8.38 -3.42 3.79
CA ASP A 230 -8.87 -4.49 2.93
C ASP A 230 -8.55 -4.18 1.46
N GLY A 231 -7.82 -5.04 0.78
CA GLY A 231 -7.50 -4.90 -0.65
C GLY A 231 -8.73 -4.95 -1.56
N HIS A 232 -9.88 -5.43 -1.06
CA HIS A 232 -11.17 -5.45 -1.76
C HIS A 232 -11.99 -4.16 -1.55
N PHE A 233 -11.43 -3.17 -0.90
CA PHE A 233 -12.10 -1.86 -0.78
C PHE A 233 -12.59 -1.36 -2.13
N SER A 234 -13.69 -0.64 -2.13
CA SER A 234 -14.21 0.07 -3.29
C SER A 234 -14.95 1.32 -2.82
N GLU A 235 -14.67 2.43 -3.44
CA GLU A 235 -15.40 3.69 -3.25
C GLU A 235 -16.91 3.52 -3.45
N ASP A 236 -17.33 2.61 -4.35
CA ASP A 236 -18.74 2.29 -4.60
C ASP A 236 -19.42 1.58 -3.41
N SER A 237 -18.65 1.09 -2.44
CA SER A 237 -19.16 0.44 -1.22
C SER A 237 -19.24 1.38 -0.02
N THR A 238 -18.97 2.67 -0.21
CA THR A 238 -19.06 3.70 0.83
C THR A 238 -20.51 4.07 1.09
N PHE A 239 -20.91 4.13 2.38
CA PHE A 239 -22.23 4.57 2.81
C PHE A 239 -22.29 6.09 2.92
N ILE A 240 -23.02 6.73 2.02
CA ILE A 240 -23.08 8.18 1.86
C ILE A 240 -24.39 8.73 2.42
N LEU A 241 -24.34 9.85 3.13
CA LEU A 241 -25.48 10.43 3.84
C LEU A 241 -26.62 10.81 2.90
N THR A 242 -26.33 11.49 1.79
CA THR A 242 -27.38 11.92 0.84
C THR A 242 -28.05 10.76 0.17
N ASP A 243 -27.29 9.70 -0.17
CA ASP A 243 -27.83 8.47 -0.71
C ASP A 243 -28.76 7.75 0.28
N TRP A 244 -28.35 7.67 1.56
CA TRP A 244 -29.22 7.12 2.60
C TRP A 244 -30.51 7.93 2.75
N PHE A 245 -30.45 9.24 2.73
CA PHE A 245 -31.64 10.10 2.78
C PHE A 245 -32.53 9.91 1.54
N ALA A 246 -31.93 9.82 0.36
CA ALA A 246 -32.65 9.59 -0.89
C ALA A 246 -33.46 8.27 -0.89
N HIS A 247 -32.94 7.24 -0.22
CA HIS A 247 -33.55 5.92 -0.13
C HIS A 247 -34.35 5.70 1.18
N THR A 248 -34.59 6.75 1.98
CA THR A 248 -35.41 6.71 3.20
C THR A 248 -36.69 7.50 3.01
N PRO A 249 -37.87 6.94 3.33
CA PRO A 249 -39.13 7.70 3.26
C PRO A 249 -39.05 8.99 4.11
N ARG A 250 -39.41 10.14 3.52
CA ARG A 250 -39.32 11.45 4.14
C ARG A 250 -40.03 11.49 5.52
N SER A 251 -41.15 10.79 5.66
CA SER A 251 -41.85 10.67 6.93
C SER A 251 -41.07 9.96 8.04
N VAL A 252 -40.14 9.05 7.67
CA VAL A 252 -39.25 8.35 8.59
C VAL A 252 -38.12 9.32 9.01
N ILE A 253 -37.53 10.03 8.07
CA ILE A 253 -36.51 11.06 8.34
C ILE A 253 -37.10 12.13 9.30
N ALA A 254 -38.28 12.64 8.99
CA ALA A 254 -38.98 13.63 9.80
C ALA A 254 -39.22 13.16 11.24
N LYS A 255 -39.65 11.90 11.43
CA LYS A 255 -39.83 11.29 12.77
C LYS A 255 -38.47 11.19 13.49
N ASN A 256 -37.43 10.76 12.81
CA ASN A 256 -36.09 10.57 13.41
C ASN A 256 -35.54 11.90 13.95
N PHE A 257 -35.74 12.99 13.21
CA PHE A 257 -35.22 14.32 13.60
C PHE A 257 -36.21 15.18 14.36
N HIS A 258 -37.43 14.69 14.64
CA HIS A 258 -38.51 15.43 15.31
C HIS A 258 -38.88 16.73 14.62
N LEU A 259 -38.91 16.72 13.27
CA LEU A 259 -39.21 17.86 12.40
C LEU A 259 -40.36 17.53 11.45
N ALA A 260 -40.96 18.57 10.89
CA ALA A 260 -41.97 18.41 9.84
C ALA A 260 -41.36 17.88 8.53
N PRO A 261 -42.07 17.01 7.78
CA PRO A 261 -41.54 16.40 6.55
C PRO A 261 -41.11 17.43 5.47
N GLU A 262 -41.71 18.61 5.47
CA GLU A 262 -41.45 19.69 4.51
C GLU A 262 -40.00 20.24 4.65
N VAL A 263 -39.43 20.14 5.85
CA VAL A 263 -38.02 20.55 6.10
C VAL A 263 -37.04 19.80 5.20
N PHE A 264 -37.42 18.58 4.81
CA PHE A 264 -36.57 17.69 4.00
C PHE A 264 -36.95 17.68 2.52
N GLU A 265 -37.74 18.66 2.06
CA GLU A 265 -38.22 18.73 0.67
C GLU A 265 -37.09 18.89 -0.35
N HIS A 266 -36.06 19.66 0.01
CA HIS A 266 -34.94 20.03 -0.86
C HIS A 266 -33.64 19.32 -0.53
N VAL A 267 -33.70 18.27 0.32
CA VAL A 267 -32.53 17.41 0.52
C VAL A 267 -32.18 16.73 -0.79
N PRO A 268 -30.88 16.62 -1.16
CA PRO A 268 -30.44 15.96 -2.39
C PRO A 268 -31.05 14.55 -2.55
N LYS A 269 -31.35 14.18 -3.79
CA LYS A 269 -31.92 12.86 -4.14
C LYS A 269 -30.90 11.90 -4.68
N ASP A 270 -29.71 12.39 -4.93
CA ASP A 270 -28.57 11.65 -5.44
C ASP A 270 -27.37 11.95 -4.53
N GLU A 271 -26.40 11.06 -4.53
CA GLU A 271 -25.13 11.27 -3.83
C GLU A 271 -24.44 12.55 -4.30
N LYS A 272 -23.79 13.24 -3.39
CA LYS A 272 -22.96 14.40 -3.72
C LYS A 272 -21.50 14.04 -3.87
N TYR A 273 -21.06 13.03 -3.18
CA TYR A 273 -19.72 12.45 -3.15
C TYR A 273 -18.61 13.46 -2.84
N ILE A 274 -18.26 14.35 -3.76
CA ILE A 274 -17.40 15.54 -3.59
C ILE A 274 -18.18 16.74 -4.09
N PHE A 275 -18.24 17.81 -3.30
CA PHE A 275 -19.02 19.00 -3.66
C PHE A 275 -18.47 20.28 -3.05
N GLN A 276 -18.74 21.42 -3.68
CA GLN A 276 -18.36 22.72 -3.18
C GLN A 276 -19.16 23.07 -1.91
N GLY A 277 -18.44 23.32 -0.82
CA GLY A 277 -18.96 23.84 0.43
C GLY A 277 -18.52 25.29 0.68
N THR A 278 -18.91 25.82 1.83
CA THR A 278 -18.41 27.10 2.33
C THR A 278 -17.11 26.88 3.09
N LEU A 279 -16.12 27.75 2.88
CA LEU A 279 -14.87 27.67 3.65
C LEU A 279 -15.18 27.83 5.15
N PRO A 280 -14.71 26.90 6.00
CA PRO A 280 -15.05 26.92 7.42
C PRO A 280 -14.26 27.99 8.18
N GLY A 281 -14.79 28.39 9.34
CA GLY A 281 -14.06 29.18 10.34
C GLY A 281 -12.98 28.35 11.06
N SER A 282 -12.47 28.85 12.18
CA SER A 282 -11.50 28.09 12.99
C SER A 282 -12.12 26.81 13.58
N VAL A 283 -11.28 25.81 13.93
CA VAL A 283 -11.73 24.57 14.59
C VAL A 283 -12.59 24.87 15.82
N ASP A 284 -12.22 25.88 16.60
CA ASP A 284 -12.96 26.24 17.81
C ASP A 284 -14.33 26.86 17.50
N GLU A 285 -14.49 27.61 16.43
CA GLU A 285 -15.78 28.17 15.99
C GLU A 285 -16.73 27.10 15.50
N GLU A 286 -16.20 26.14 14.71
CA GLU A 286 -16.98 25.10 14.05
C GLU A 286 -17.30 23.89 14.96
N ARG A 287 -16.62 23.76 16.09
CA ARG A 287 -16.85 22.65 17.03
C ARG A 287 -18.29 22.66 17.57
N PRO A 288 -19.03 21.54 17.48
CA PRO A 288 -20.38 21.45 18.02
C PRO A 288 -20.46 21.83 19.51
N ARG A 289 -21.43 22.71 19.87
CA ARG A 289 -21.63 23.25 21.24
C ARG A 289 -23.03 23.06 21.80
N GLY A 290 -23.89 22.30 21.11
CA GLY A 290 -25.25 22.00 21.57
C GLY A 290 -25.26 21.20 22.88
N ARG A 291 -26.47 21.07 23.54
CA ARG A 291 -26.61 20.32 24.80
C ARG A 291 -26.10 18.86 24.71
N GLY A 292 -26.16 18.23 23.53
CA GLY A 292 -25.67 16.87 23.28
C GLY A 292 -24.22 16.80 22.88
N ALA A 293 -23.57 17.96 22.67
CA ALA A 293 -22.19 17.98 22.18
C ALA A 293 -21.22 17.44 23.24
N LYS A 294 -20.43 16.47 22.84
CA LYS A 294 -19.39 15.85 23.65
C LYS A 294 -18.12 15.74 22.79
N LYS A 295 -16.99 16.23 23.26
CA LYS A 295 -15.72 16.05 22.59
C LYS A 295 -15.28 14.59 22.72
N SER A 296 -14.78 14.00 21.64
CA SER A 296 -14.17 12.68 21.68
C SER A 296 -13.00 12.63 22.66
N LYS A 297 -12.84 11.49 23.31
CA LYS A 297 -11.67 11.18 24.13
C LYS A 297 -10.51 10.64 23.31
N HIS A 298 -10.79 10.22 22.06
CA HIS A 298 -9.83 9.66 21.17
C HIS A 298 -9.18 10.75 20.32
N GLN A 299 -7.88 10.61 20.07
CA GLN A 299 -7.12 11.41 19.14
C GLN A 299 -7.06 10.64 17.84
N PHE A 300 -7.73 11.14 16.80
CA PHE A 300 -7.78 10.51 15.47
C PHE A 300 -6.68 11.01 14.54
N THR A 301 -5.86 11.98 14.98
CA THR A 301 -4.78 12.59 14.21
C THR A 301 -3.43 12.38 14.86
N HIS A 302 -2.37 12.36 14.05
CA HIS A 302 -1.00 12.21 14.49
C HIS A 302 -0.05 13.03 13.61
N LYS A 303 0.92 13.69 14.23
CA LYS A 303 1.93 14.51 13.56
C LYS A 303 3.17 13.66 13.24
N MET A 304 3.16 12.93 12.12
CA MET A 304 4.22 11.98 11.81
C MET A 304 5.58 12.66 11.61
N LEU A 305 5.61 13.78 10.90
CA LEU A 305 6.86 14.49 10.64
C LEU A 305 7.39 15.26 11.85
N ASP A 306 6.56 15.55 12.87
CA ASP A 306 6.99 16.14 14.14
C ASP A 306 7.68 15.13 15.07
N GLN A 307 7.60 13.82 14.77
CA GLN A 307 8.35 12.81 15.51
C GLN A 307 9.86 12.97 15.24
N GLU A 308 10.67 12.83 16.28
CA GLU A 308 12.12 12.69 16.09
C GLU A 308 12.39 11.45 15.23
N PRO A 309 13.10 11.59 14.11
CA PRO A 309 13.46 10.44 13.31
C PRO A 309 14.46 9.55 14.01
N LYS A 310 14.44 8.26 13.71
CA LYS A 310 15.61 7.44 13.89
C LYS A 310 16.60 7.78 12.79
N GLU A 311 17.70 8.40 13.16
CA GLU A 311 18.82 8.66 12.25
C GLU A 311 19.55 7.35 11.93
N THR A 312 19.91 7.17 10.68
CA THR A 312 20.60 6.00 10.15
C THR A 312 21.81 6.44 9.32
N THR A 313 22.68 5.53 8.91
CA THR A 313 23.86 5.90 8.11
C THR A 313 23.52 6.40 6.71
N GLY A 314 22.38 5.99 6.17
CA GLY A 314 21.94 6.32 4.80
C GLY A 314 20.66 7.14 4.71
N GLY A 315 20.08 7.60 5.83
CA GLY A 315 18.85 8.36 5.83
C GLY A 315 18.12 8.41 7.15
N GLN A 316 16.79 8.42 7.12
CA GLN A 316 15.95 8.59 8.32
C GLN A 316 14.72 7.69 8.25
N VAL A 317 14.25 7.23 9.40
CA VAL A 317 13.02 6.46 9.55
C VAL A 317 12.15 7.01 10.69
N ARG A 318 10.84 7.18 10.44
CA ARG A 318 9.83 7.48 11.46
C ARG A 318 8.79 6.41 11.44
N ILE A 319 8.52 5.77 12.55
CA ILE A 319 7.51 4.71 12.66
C ILE A 319 6.31 5.24 13.42
N THR A 320 5.12 5.02 12.87
CA THR A 320 3.84 5.31 13.51
C THR A 320 3.01 4.03 13.56
N ASP A 321 2.74 3.57 14.75
CA ASP A 321 1.96 2.37 15.01
C ASP A 321 1.12 2.52 16.31
N SER A 322 0.47 1.46 16.77
CA SER A 322 -0.40 1.54 17.96
C SER A 322 0.33 1.89 19.26
N THR A 323 1.65 1.91 19.29
CA THR A 323 2.44 2.27 20.47
C THR A 323 2.53 3.80 20.66
N ASN A 324 2.57 4.56 19.57
CA ASN A 324 2.63 6.03 19.59
C ASN A 324 1.38 6.71 18.96
N PHE A 325 0.57 5.96 18.21
CA PHE A 325 -0.74 6.37 17.70
C PHE A 325 -1.82 5.33 18.09
N PRO A 326 -2.27 5.30 19.35
CA PRO A 326 -3.02 4.18 19.94
C PRO A 326 -4.37 3.87 19.28
N ILE A 327 -4.96 4.81 18.54
CA ILE A 327 -6.23 4.58 17.81
C ILE A 327 -6.00 3.72 16.56
N SER A 328 -4.83 3.75 15.93
CA SER A 328 -4.48 2.99 14.74
C SER A 328 -4.24 1.51 15.11
N LYS A 329 -5.29 0.72 15.12
CA LYS A 329 -5.26 -0.69 15.57
C LYS A 329 -4.99 -1.68 14.45
N THR A 330 -5.25 -1.31 13.20
CA THR A 330 -5.14 -2.22 12.06
C THR A 330 -4.10 -1.81 11.04
N ILE A 331 -3.55 -0.59 11.14
CA ILE A 331 -2.55 -0.08 10.20
C ILE A 331 -1.38 0.54 10.97
N ALA A 332 -0.18 0.09 10.65
CA ALA A 332 1.08 0.70 11.03
C ALA A 332 1.79 1.25 9.79
N ALA A 333 2.63 2.27 9.96
CA ALA A 333 3.37 2.87 8.85
C ALA A 333 4.78 3.30 9.26
N ALA A 334 5.69 3.30 8.29
CA ALA A 334 6.98 3.97 8.40
C ALA A 334 7.11 5.03 7.30
N HIS A 335 7.62 6.20 7.65
CA HIS A 335 8.09 7.22 6.71
C HIS A 335 9.61 7.08 6.60
N VAL A 336 10.09 6.83 5.39
CA VAL A 336 11.48 6.50 5.11
C VAL A 336 12.08 7.51 4.16
N ILE A 337 13.25 8.02 4.50
CA ILE A 337 14.11 8.83 3.63
C ILE A 337 15.37 8.01 3.33
N ILE A 338 15.69 7.85 2.04
CA ILE A 338 16.89 7.15 1.58
C ILE A 338 17.74 8.14 0.78
N GLU A 339 18.93 8.48 1.28
CA GLU A 339 19.85 9.41 0.62
C GLU A 339 20.41 8.83 -0.70
N PRO A 340 20.85 9.66 -1.66
CA PRO A 340 21.47 9.17 -2.88
C PRO A 340 22.62 8.20 -2.62
N GLY A 341 22.57 7.03 -3.28
CA GLY A 341 23.55 5.95 -3.13
C GLY A 341 23.40 5.13 -1.84
N ALA A 342 22.35 5.37 -1.07
CA ALA A 342 21.98 4.54 0.08
C ALA A 342 20.89 3.53 -0.29
N LEU A 343 20.63 2.59 0.61
CA LEU A 343 19.55 1.62 0.47
C LEU A 343 18.83 1.40 1.82
N ARG A 344 17.52 1.16 1.75
CA ARG A 344 16.78 0.47 2.80
C ARG A 344 17.32 -0.95 2.83
N GLU A 345 17.89 -1.36 3.97
CA GLU A 345 18.67 -2.60 4.07
C GLU A 345 17.89 -3.86 3.63
N MET A 346 18.60 -4.96 3.39
CA MET A 346 17.98 -6.26 3.10
C MET A 346 17.22 -6.77 4.33
N HIS A 347 15.90 -6.91 4.20
CA HIS A 347 15.02 -7.27 5.31
C HIS A 347 13.76 -7.97 4.83
N TRP A 348 12.91 -8.39 5.77
CA TRP A 348 11.55 -8.86 5.48
C TRP A 348 10.60 -8.57 6.64
N HIS A 349 9.31 -8.48 6.33
CA HIS A 349 8.25 -8.27 7.32
C HIS A 349 7.54 -9.58 7.62
N PRO A 350 7.55 -10.06 8.89
CA PRO A 350 6.99 -11.37 9.22
C PRO A 350 5.47 -11.37 9.44
N THR A 351 4.86 -10.21 9.69
CA THR A 351 3.49 -10.10 10.22
C THR A 351 2.45 -9.64 9.19
N ALA A 352 2.85 -8.86 8.19
CA ALA A 352 1.95 -8.27 7.21
C ALA A 352 2.66 -8.10 5.86
N ASP A 353 1.88 -7.94 4.79
CA ASP A 353 2.39 -7.46 3.51
C ASP A 353 2.79 -5.98 3.67
N GLU A 354 3.86 -5.57 2.99
CA GLU A 354 4.20 -4.16 2.84
C GLU A 354 3.46 -3.58 1.64
N TRP A 355 2.80 -2.45 1.85
CA TRP A 355 2.24 -1.61 0.82
C TRP A 355 3.01 -0.29 0.82
N SER A 356 3.78 -0.04 -0.25
CA SER A 356 4.66 1.12 -0.32
C SER A 356 4.06 2.19 -1.22
N TYR A 357 4.25 3.48 -0.85
CA TYR A 357 3.92 4.62 -1.70
C TYR A 357 5.14 5.54 -1.84
N PHE A 358 5.53 5.84 -3.06
CA PHE A 358 6.70 6.65 -3.35
C PHE A 358 6.28 8.11 -3.54
N ILE A 359 6.81 9.00 -2.67
CA ILE A 359 6.48 10.44 -2.64
C ILE A 359 7.47 11.24 -3.50
N ARG A 360 8.75 10.88 -3.44
CA ARG A 360 9.84 11.60 -4.14
C ARG A 360 10.98 10.66 -4.48
N GLY A 361 11.78 11.05 -5.46
CA GLY A 361 12.99 10.34 -5.86
C GLY A 361 12.70 9.17 -6.79
N ARG A 362 13.74 8.36 -7.03
CA ARG A 362 13.70 7.17 -7.90
C ARG A 362 14.27 5.99 -7.14
N ALA A 363 13.47 4.97 -6.97
CA ALA A 363 13.82 3.80 -6.20
C ALA A 363 13.84 2.54 -7.06
N ARG A 364 14.70 1.60 -6.71
CA ARG A 364 14.74 0.24 -7.24
C ARG A 364 14.49 -0.72 -6.11
N VAL A 365 13.51 -1.60 -6.26
CA VAL A 365 13.19 -2.63 -5.29
C VAL A 365 13.40 -3.99 -5.91
N THR A 366 14.24 -4.82 -5.28
CA THR A 366 14.36 -6.24 -5.63
C THR A 366 13.67 -7.07 -4.58
N ILE A 367 12.76 -7.92 -5.02
CA ILE A 367 11.97 -8.82 -4.16
C ILE A 367 12.43 -10.25 -4.39
N PHE A 368 12.76 -10.95 -3.32
CA PHE A 368 13.13 -12.36 -3.32
C PHE A 368 12.01 -13.21 -2.77
N GLY A 369 11.55 -14.16 -3.59
CA GLY A 369 10.60 -15.19 -3.21
C GLY A 369 11.27 -16.53 -2.98
N SER A 370 10.54 -17.49 -2.45
CA SER A 370 11.04 -18.86 -2.28
C SER A 370 11.37 -19.52 -3.64
N LYS A 371 12.11 -20.63 -3.61
CA LYS A 371 12.54 -21.39 -4.80
C LYS A 371 13.44 -20.60 -5.77
N GLY A 372 14.16 -19.61 -5.27
CA GLY A 372 15.08 -18.80 -6.08
C GLY A 372 14.36 -17.88 -7.07
N THR A 373 13.13 -17.49 -6.79
CA THR A 373 12.41 -16.48 -7.58
C THR A 373 12.85 -15.11 -7.11
N ALA A 374 13.20 -14.22 -8.03
CA ALA A 374 13.52 -12.83 -7.73
C ALA A 374 13.06 -11.94 -8.88
N ARG A 375 12.60 -10.72 -8.56
CA ARG A 375 12.23 -9.72 -9.55
C ARG A 375 12.51 -8.32 -9.05
N THR A 376 12.96 -7.49 -9.97
CA THR A 376 13.33 -6.09 -9.73
C THR A 376 12.31 -5.16 -10.38
N PHE A 377 11.98 -4.08 -9.68
CA PHE A 377 11.03 -3.06 -10.09
C PHE A 377 11.61 -1.68 -9.82
N ASP A 378 11.45 -0.77 -10.78
CA ASP A 378 11.77 0.66 -10.58
C ASP A 378 10.50 1.43 -10.24
N TYR A 379 10.60 2.37 -9.29
CA TYR A 379 9.50 3.20 -8.78
C TYR A 379 9.82 4.68 -8.91
N MET A 380 8.76 5.45 -9.16
CA MET A 380 8.76 6.91 -9.25
C MET A 380 7.68 7.49 -8.33
N PRO A 381 7.67 8.82 -8.09
CA PRO A 381 6.60 9.47 -7.34
C PRO A 381 5.21 9.13 -7.88
N GLY A 382 4.30 8.75 -6.98
CA GLY A 382 2.94 8.31 -7.32
C GLY A 382 2.81 6.83 -7.66
N ASP A 383 3.90 6.06 -7.58
CA ASP A 383 3.86 4.60 -7.74
C ASP A 383 3.57 3.91 -6.40
N VAL A 384 2.98 2.73 -6.52
CA VAL A 384 2.64 1.82 -5.41
C VAL A 384 3.42 0.53 -5.58
N GLY A 385 4.01 0.06 -4.48
CA GLY A 385 4.67 -1.24 -4.38
C GLY A 385 3.93 -2.19 -3.44
N ILE A 386 4.06 -3.49 -3.69
CA ILE A 386 3.65 -4.54 -2.76
C ILE A 386 4.81 -5.49 -2.54
N VAL A 387 5.09 -5.80 -1.29
CA VAL A 387 5.96 -6.91 -0.93
C VAL A 387 5.19 -7.86 0.00
N PRO A 388 4.85 -9.06 -0.46
CA PRO A 388 4.19 -10.05 0.39
C PRO A 388 5.04 -10.41 1.60
N LYS A 389 4.39 -10.60 2.75
CA LYS A 389 5.06 -10.96 4.01
C LYS A 389 6.02 -12.14 3.84
N ASN A 390 7.13 -12.09 4.55
CA ASN A 390 8.25 -13.02 4.51
C ASN A 390 9.06 -13.05 3.19
N MET A 391 8.75 -12.21 2.20
CA MET A 391 9.63 -12.05 1.04
C MET A 391 10.76 -11.08 1.38
N GLY A 392 12.00 -11.54 1.23
CA GLY A 392 13.19 -10.71 1.40
C GLY A 392 13.23 -9.62 0.32
N HIS A 393 13.57 -8.39 0.72
CA HIS A 393 13.67 -7.28 -0.22
C HIS A 393 14.61 -6.18 0.28
N PHE A 394 14.90 -5.25 -0.59
CA PHE A 394 15.62 -4.01 -0.29
C PHE A 394 15.19 -2.93 -1.27
N VAL A 395 15.40 -1.67 -0.89
CA VAL A 395 15.07 -0.50 -1.72
C VAL A 395 16.32 0.34 -1.90
N GLU A 396 16.81 0.48 -3.14
CA GLU A 396 17.95 1.33 -3.47
C GLU A 396 17.48 2.70 -3.94
N ASN A 397 18.14 3.74 -3.49
CA ASN A 397 18.04 5.05 -4.15
C ASN A 397 18.95 5.06 -5.37
N ILE A 398 18.33 5.04 -6.55
CA ILE A 398 19.03 5.03 -7.86
C ILE A 398 19.04 6.41 -8.53
N GLY A 399 18.57 7.43 -7.81
CA GLY A 399 18.55 8.82 -8.27
C GLY A 399 19.64 9.68 -7.64
N ASP A 400 19.57 10.97 -7.95
CA ASP A 400 20.47 12.02 -7.43
C ASP A 400 19.81 12.89 -6.36
N GLU A 401 18.55 12.60 -6.00
CA GLU A 401 17.81 13.20 -4.90
C GLU A 401 17.36 12.13 -3.90
N PRO A 402 17.05 12.50 -2.64
CA PRO A 402 16.53 11.53 -1.69
C PRO A 402 15.24 10.87 -2.15
N VAL A 403 15.13 9.55 -1.95
CA VAL A 403 13.86 8.84 -2.01
C VAL A 403 13.11 9.10 -0.73
N GLU A 404 11.86 9.52 -0.86
CA GLU A 404 10.89 9.64 0.24
C GLU A 404 9.73 8.69 -0.03
N MET A 405 9.46 7.79 0.92
CA MET A 405 8.42 6.78 0.76
C MET A 405 7.72 6.46 2.08
N LEU A 406 6.52 5.91 1.95
CA LEU A 406 5.77 5.31 3.05
C LEU A 406 5.79 3.79 2.88
N GLU A 407 6.10 3.07 3.95
CA GLU A 407 5.87 1.64 4.10
C GLU A 407 4.64 1.47 5.00
N ILE A 408 3.59 0.82 4.54
CA ILE A 408 2.29 0.72 5.22
C ILE A 408 1.90 -0.75 5.36
N PHE A 409 1.42 -1.14 6.54
CA PHE A 409 1.22 -2.53 6.93
C PHE A 409 -0.13 -2.73 7.58
N ARG A 410 -0.83 -3.80 7.22
CA ARG A 410 -2.04 -4.23 7.92
C ARG A 410 -1.70 -4.93 9.23
N THR A 411 -1.28 -4.15 10.21
CA THR A 411 -0.92 -4.62 11.55
C THR A 411 -1.05 -3.49 12.57
N SER A 412 -1.12 -3.81 13.84
CA SER A 412 -1.11 -2.81 14.91
C SER A 412 0.29 -2.31 15.27
N GLU A 413 1.34 -3.07 14.93
CA GLU A 413 2.74 -2.76 15.27
C GLU A 413 3.65 -3.05 14.09
N PHE A 414 4.57 -2.14 13.83
CA PHE A 414 5.62 -2.31 12.83
C PHE A 414 6.62 -3.39 13.26
N ARG A 415 6.91 -4.33 12.36
CA ARG A 415 7.89 -5.39 12.58
C ARG A 415 8.65 -5.69 11.31
N ASP A 416 9.98 -5.71 11.40
CA ASP A 416 10.85 -6.21 10.35
C ASP A 416 12.05 -6.97 10.93
N LEU A 417 12.70 -7.77 10.10
CA LEU A 417 13.87 -8.57 10.43
C LEU A 417 14.99 -8.24 9.43
N SER A 418 16.09 -7.70 9.94
CA SER A 418 17.28 -7.34 9.17
C SER A 418 18.13 -8.56 8.85
N LEU A 419 18.55 -8.69 7.59
CA LEU A 419 19.49 -9.73 7.18
C LEU A 419 20.86 -9.53 7.84
N PHE A 420 21.36 -8.30 7.89
CA PHE A 420 22.62 -7.95 8.50
C PHE A 420 22.65 -8.34 9.98
N GLN A 421 21.60 -7.97 10.72
CA GLN A 421 21.44 -8.35 12.12
C GLN A 421 21.32 -9.87 12.31
N TRP A 422 20.57 -10.54 11.44
CA TRP A 422 20.44 -12.00 11.51
C TRP A 422 21.79 -12.71 11.37
N MET A 423 22.62 -12.28 10.43
CA MET A 423 23.96 -12.86 10.26
C MET A 423 24.82 -12.64 11.51
N GLY A 424 24.83 -11.43 12.08
CA GLY A 424 25.59 -11.11 13.30
C GLY A 424 25.10 -11.83 14.56
N GLN A 425 23.84 -12.21 14.63
CA GLN A 425 23.25 -12.96 15.75
C GLN A 425 23.26 -14.50 15.54
N THR A 426 23.82 -14.98 14.44
CA THR A 426 23.97 -16.42 14.15
C THR A 426 25.40 -16.85 14.53
N PRO A 427 25.63 -18.06 15.09
CA PRO A 427 26.98 -18.49 15.46
C PRO A 427 27.97 -18.42 14.29
N LYS A 428 29.14 -17.79 14.50
CA LYS A 428 30.18 -17.60 13.48
C LYS A 428 30.44 -18.82 12.61
N LYS A 429 30.65 -19.98 13.25
CA LYS A 429 30.96 -21.20 12.52
C LYS A 429 29.87 -21.59 11.53
N MET A 430 28.61 -21.41 11.92
CA MET A 430 27.46 -21.71 11.05
C MET A 430 27.42 -20.77 9.84
N VAL A 431 27.62 -19.47 10.05
CA VAL A 431 27.64 -18.47 8.98
C VAL A 431 28.79 -18.72 8.01
N VAL A 432 30.00 -18.91 8.54
CA VAL A 432 31.20 -19.11 7.71
C VAL A 432 31.16 -20.45 6.96
N ASP A 433 30.75 -21.52 7.60
CA ASP A 433 30.63 -22.84 6.93
C ASP A 433 29.50 -22.82 5.85
N HIS A 434 28.48 -21.99 6.04
CA HIS A 434 27.36 -21.88 5.09
C HIS A 434 27.71 -21.04 3.86
N LEU A 435 28.26 -19.85 4.05
CA LEU A 435 28.45 -18.86 2.98
C LEU A 435 29.87 -18.89 2.40
N PHE A 436 30.88 -19.32 3.19
CA PHE A 436 32.29 -19.20 2.87
C PHE A 436 33.02 -20.54 3.10
N ALA A 437 32.37 -21.68 2.81
CA ALA A 437 32.96 -23.02 3.03
C ALA A 437 34.33 -23.19 2.37
N ASP A 438 34.49 -22.64 1.15
CA ASP A 438 35.69 -22.72 0.34
C ASP A 438 36.58 -21.45 0.43
N ASP A 439 36.19 -20.44 1.23
CA ASP A 439 36.91 -19.17 1.38
C ASP A 439 36.82 -18.64 2.83
N LYS A 440 37.55 -19.31 3.70
CA LYS A 440 37.52 -18.96 5.14
C LYS A 440 38.10 -17.60 5.47
N GLU A 441 39.02 -17.10 4.65
CA GLU A 441 39.61 -15.76 4.87
C GLU A 441 38.57 -14.68 4.69
N ASN A 442 37.79 -14.71 3.62
CA ASN A 442 36.67 -13.78 3.41
C ASN A 442 35.52 -14.06 4.38
N GLY A 443 35.32 -15.31 4.79
CA GLY A 443 34.36 -15.65 5.87
C GLY A 443 34.72 -15.02 7.21
N ASP A 444 36.00 -14.95 7.57
CA ASP A 444 36.44 -14.27 8.78
C ASP A 444 36.28 -12.75 8.67
N LYS A 445 36.61 -12.13 7.51
CA LYS A 445 36.37 -10.70 7.25
C LYS A 445 34.89 -10.36 7.33
N PHE A 446 34.04 -11.15 6.68
CA PHE A 446 32.59 -10.98 6.76
C PHE A 446 32.08 -11.04 8.19
N TRP A 447 32.54 -12.05 8.96
CA TRP A 447 32.16 -12.18 10.36
C TRP A 447 32.62 -10.98 11.21
N ASP A 448 33.83 -10.49 11.01
CA ASP A 448 34.35 -9.33 11.73
C ASP A 448 33.52 -8.08 11.49
N GLU A 449 32.87 -7.96 10.31
CA GLU A 449 31.95 -6.89 9.99
C GLU A 449 30.57 -7.05 10.65
N VAL A 450 30.01 -8.28 10.60
CA VAL A 450 28.62 -8.50 11.04
C VAL A 450 28.47 -8.84 12.53
N LYS A 451 29.53 -9.25 13.23
CA LYS A 451 29.46 -9.75 14.63
C LYS A 451 28.88 -8.74 15.63
N ASP A 452 29.09 -7.46 15.35
CA ASP A 452 28.58 -6.34 16.16
C ASP A 452 27.37 -5.66 15.49
N ALA A 453 26.72 -6.40 14.56
CA ALA A 453 25.62 -5.89 13.78
C ALA A 453 24.47 -5.36 14.63
N TRP A 454 24.10 -4.15 14.36
CA TRP A 454 22.90 -3.51 14.84
C TRP A 454 22.03 -3.13 13.64
N LYS A 455 20.75 -2.99 13.84
CA LYS A 455 19.82 -2.69 12.77
C LYS A 455 19.95 -1.22 12.35
N ASP A 456 20.34 -1.00 11.11
CA ASP A 456 20.51 0.30 10.47
C ASP A 456 19.56 0.40 9.28
N GLU A 457 18.28 0.58 9.51
CA GLU A 457 17.19 0.41 8.53
C GLU A 457 17.50 1.00 7.14
N VAL A 458 18.25 2.12 7.10
CA VAL A 458 18.73 2.72 5.84
C VAL A 458 20.24 2.85 5.93
N THR A 459 20.96 2.14 5.08
CA THR A 459 22.42 2.06 5.14
C THR A 459 23.08 2.69 3.91
N LYS A 460 24.25 3.25 4.12
CA LYS A 460 25.13 3.75 3.06
C LYS A 460 26.55 3.25 3.31
N PRO A 461 27.22 2.64 2.30
CA PRO A 461 28.57 2.17 2.39
C PRO A 461 29.59 3.27 2.67
#